data_44317d80c25e0ec63fa16128b140258c
#
_entry.id   44317d80c25e0ec63fa16128b140258c
#
_cell.length_a   1.000
_cell.length_b   1.000
_cell.length_c   1.000
_cell.angle_alpha   90.00
_cell.angle_beta   90.00
_cell.angle_gamma   90.00
#
_symmetry.space_group_name_H-M   'P 1'
#
loop_
_entity.id
_entity.type
_entity.pdbx_description
1 polymer ?
#
loop_
_entity_poly.entity_id
_entity_poly.type
_entity_poly.pdbx_seq_one_letter_code
_entity_poly.pdbx_strand_id
1 'polypeptide(L)'
;AIGGVFALWLRDMPFSISAGVGFIALFGVAVLNGIVLIAEFNSLEKEGVKDIFQRIYMGTKSRLRPVILTASVASLGFLPMAISQTSGAEVQRPLATVVIGGLITATFLTLVVLPILYYYSEKKFKMKKNKITSVLLFLMMGTAYQANAQTEQKVYQSLDQVLEVALENNPNLKVAQFQTAREQALKGTSFNLPKTDLGVEYGQTNSIADNDTRFSISQTFEFPTVYSRQSKLNSSKVAASKLRQEVVQNDLVAQVSSTYYRLWFLKSKGNVLQRQDSIYSRFSYAAQLRYDNGESNALELATANAELADINIMVQQNEAAIAEGQFTLQNLMNVDDAVEIETPKLEMKSAMEVSNTTDMNVSKNPLGSYYKQQIDVAENERKVASAKRLPDITLGYFNQSFIGTGDAGTIYDAGDRFTGVQLGLSIPLWAKPHTAKITAAKIYKQETEAQLEVIENQTKSKLQSLFTELQKNLKNIEYYRKSGLPQSDVLFKTAQRGFEEGEIGYIEYVQGLNRALTIQVTYLDFLNQYNQTLINIEQLIKDI
;
A
#
# COMPACT_ATOMS: atom_id res chain seq x y z
N ALA A 1 -6.23 -17.03 20.50
CA ALA A 1 -6.77 -17.16 19.14
C ALA A 1 -7.78 -18.32 19.01
N ILE A 2 -7.44 -19.55 19.43
CA ILE A 2 -8.26 -20.76 19.25
C ILE A 2 -9.70 -20.56 19.74
N GLY A 3 -9.93 -20.02 20.94
CA GLY A 3 -11.28 -19.80 21.47
C GLY A 3 -12.11 -18.78 20.71
N GLY A 4 -11.48 -17.76 20.15
CA GLY A 4 -12.16 -16.78 19.30
C GLY A 4 -12.62 -17.38 17.97
N VAL A 5 -11.75 -18.19 17.32
CA VAL A 5 -12.10 -18.92 16.08
C VAL A 5 -13.21 -19.95 16.36
N PHE A 6 -13.11 -20.70 17.44
CA PHE A 6 -14.11 -21.67 17.85
C PHE A 6 -15.47 -21.02 18.15
N ALA A 7 -15.48 -19.84 18.78
CA ALA A 7 -16.72 -19.10 19.05
C ALA A 7 -17.39 -18.58 17.77
N LEU A 8 -16.61 -18.13 16.78
CA LEU A 8 -17.14 -17.77 15.46
C LEU A 8 -17.75 -18.99 14.75
N TRP A 9 -17.03 -20.12 14.75
CA TRP A 9 -17.51 -21.37 14.17
C TRP A 9 -18.80 -21.87 14.82
N LEU A 10 -18.86 -21.85 16.18
CA LEU A 10 -20.05 -22.28 16.92
C LEU A 10 -21.29 -21.43 16.61
N ARG A 11 -21.11 -20.18 16.19
CA ARG A 11 -22.18 -19.24 15.85
C ARG A 11 -22.40 -19.06 14.36
N ASP A 12 -21.76 -19.88 13.54
CA ASP A 12 -21.82 -19.85 12.06
C ASP A 12 -21.55 -18.44 11.48
N MET A 13 -20.50 -17.77 12.04
CA MET A 13 -20.12 -16.42 11.59
C MET A 13 -18.84 -16.48 10.79
N PRO A 14 -18.78 -15.79 9.61
CA PRO A 14 -17.56 -15.72 8.81
C PRO A 14 -16.48 -14.87 9.51
N PHE A 15 -15.22 -15.17 9.19
CA PHE A 15 -14.11 -14.36 9.66
C PHE A 15 -14.11 -13.00 8.93
N SER A 16 -14.52 -11.94 9.62
CA SER A 16 -14.60 -10.58 9.11
C SER A 16 -13.45 -9.69 9.62
N ILE A 17 -13.25 -8.52 9.01
CA ILE A 17 -12.27 -7.51 9.46
C ILE A 17 -12.55 -7.13 10.93
N SER A 18 -13.80 -7.00 11.33
CA SER A 18 -14.19 -6.71 12.71
C SER A 18 -13.84 -7.84 13.68
N ALA A 19 -13.93 -9.10 13.25
CA ALA A 19 -13.42 -10.23 14.02
C ALA A 19 -11.90 -10.14 14.22
N GLY A 20 -11.15 -9.71 13.20
CA GLY A 20 -9.71 -9.44 13.27
C GLY A 20 -9.35 -8.39 14.34
N VAL A 21 -10.09 -7.29 14.40
CA VAL A 21 -9.94 -6.27 15.45
C VAL A 21 -10.22 -6.85 16.84
N GLY A 22 -11.24 -7.75 16.96
CA GLY A 22 -11.51 -8.49 18.19
C GLY A 22 -10.33 -9.34 18.66
N PHE A 23 -9.58 -9.98 17.75
CA PHE A 23 -8.36 -10.71 18.08
C PHE A 23 -7.25 -9.81 18.62
N ILE A 24 -7.06 -8.61 18.07
CA ILE A 24 -6.05 -7.65 18.55
C ILE A 24 -6.37 -7.26 20.00
N ALA A 25 -7.62 -6.91 20.30
CA ALA A 25 -8.05 -6.60 21.66
C ALA A 25 -7.87 -7.78 22.62
N LEU A 26 -8.21 -8.99 22.17
CA LEU A 26 -8.02 -10.23 22.94
C LEU A 26 -6.55 -10.50 23.28
N PHE A 27 -5.64 -10.31 22.34
CA PHE A 27 -4.20 -10.52 22.56
C PHE A 27 -3.67 -9.58 23.64
N GLY A 28 -4.05 -8.30 23.63
CA GLY A 28 -3.64 -7.33 24.63
C GLY A 28 -4.02 -7.78 26.06
N VAL A 29 -5.28 -8.18 26.27
CA VAL A 29 -5.76 -8.62 27.58
C VAL A 29 -5.15 -9.97 28.01
N ALA A 30 -5.01 -10.92 27.08
CA ALA A 30 -4.45 -12.25 27.39
C ALA A 30 -2.98 -12.17 27.79
N VAL A 31 -2.18 -11.36 27.10
CA VAL A 31 -0.75 -11.16 27.40
C VAL A 31 -0.59 -10.46 28.74
N LEU A 32 -1.39 -9.42 29.03
CA LEU A 32 -1.34 -8.69 30.28
C LEU A 32 -1.60 -9.63 31.48
N ASN A 33 -2.64 -10.45 31.43
CA ASN A 33 -2.97 -11.41 32.48
C ASN A 33 -1.83 -12.44 32.71
N GLY A 34 -1.18 -12.90 31.64
CA GLY A 34 -0.03 -13.80 31.71
C GLY A 34 1.19 -13.14 32.38
N ILE A 35 1.53 -11.91 32.00
CA ILE A 35 2.65 -11.15 32.58
C ILE A 35 2.43 -10.92 34.09
N VAL A 36 1.20 -10.51 34.46
CA VAL A 36 0.86 -10.25 35.89
C VAL A 36 0.97 -11.50 36.73
N LEU A 37 0.59 -12.68 36.21
CA LEU A 37 0.70 -13.95 36.94
C LEU A 37 2.17 -14.37 37.10
N ILE A 38 2.99 -14.23 36.06
CA ILE A 38 4.43 -14.53 36.15
C ILE A 38 5.14 -13.56 37.10
N ALA A 39 4.78 -12.27 37.08
CA ALA A 39 5.32 -11.27 37.98
C ALA A 39 5.03 -11.62 39.47
N GLU A 40 3.83 -12.13 39.74
CA GLU A 40 3.47 -12.62 41.08
C GLU A 40 4.34 -13.81 41.52
N PHE A 41 4.57 -14.78 40.62
CA PHE A 41 5.47 -15.92 40.96
C PHE A 41 6.88 -15.43 41.25
N ASN A 42 7.39 -14.46 40.51
CA ASN A 42 8.72 -13.89 40.72
C ASN A 42 8.78 -13.02 42.00
N SER A 43 7.68 -12.36 42.40
CA SER A 43 7.59 -11.62 43.66
C SER A 43 7.67 -12.57 44.86
N LEU A 44 6.90 -13.66 44.85
CA LEU A 44 6.92 -14.69 45.89
C LEU A 44 8.28 -15.38 45.98
N GLU A 45 9.03 -15.49 44.89
CA GLU A 45 10.42 -15.97 44.91
C GLU A 45 11.33 -15.03 45.69
N LYS A 46 11.22 -13.72 45.44
CA LYS A 46 11.98 -12.70 46.16
C LYS A 46 11.62 -12.60 47.64
N GLU A 47 10.37 -12.89 48.00
CA GLU A 47 9.86 -12.96 49.37
C GLU A 47 10.31 -14.21 50.11
N GLY A 48 11.07 -15.10 49.46
CA GLY A 48 11.72 -16.25 50.13
C GLY A 48 10.97 -17.57 50.02
N VAL A 49 9.90 -17.67 49.22
CA VAL A 49 9.20 -18.93 48.97
C VAL A 49 10.02 -19.80 48.02
N LYS A 50 10.87 -20.68 48.57
CA LYS A 50 11.82 -21.52 47.80
C LYS A 50 11.18 -22.71 47.09
N ASP A 51 10.06 -23.22 47.60
CA ASP A 51 9.36 -24.34 46.97
C ASP A 51 8.51 -23.87 45.78
N ILE A 52 8.81 -24.44 44.62
CA ILE A 52 8.18 -24.09 43.33
C ILE A 52 6.68 -24.36 43.37
N PHE A 53 6.26 -25.48 43.95
CA PHE A 53 4.86 -25.87 44.04
C PHE A 53 4.05 -24.91 44.92
N GLN A 54 4.59 -24.57 46.11
CA GLN A 54 3.98 -23.60 47.02
C GLN A 54 3.89 -22.22 46.38
N ARG A 55 4.94 -21.78 45.66
CA ARG A 55 4.99 -20.50 44.95
C ARG A 55 3.89 -20.40 43.90
N ILE A 56 3.76 -21.44 43.07
CA ILE A 56 2.73 -21.51 42.03
C ILE A 56 1.34 -21.55 42.66
N TYR A 57 1.14 -22.35 43.70
CA TYR A 57 -0.14 -22.46 44.38
C TYR A 57 -0.56 -21.12 45.01
N MET A 58 0.32 -20.46 45.73
CA MET A 58 0.05 -19.18 46.38
C MET A 58 -0.19 -18.08 45.35
N GLY A 59 0.65 -17.96 44.34
CA GLY A 59 0.53 -16.94 43.29
C GLY A 59 -0.71 -17.13 42.43
N THR A 60 -1.04 -18.38 42.07
CA THR A 60 -2.28 -18.64 41.30
C THR A 60 -3.51 -18.38 42.18
N LYS A 61 -3.49 -18.76 43.48
CA LYS A 61 -4.60 -18.49 44.41
C LYS A 61 -4.82 -16.98 44.63
N SER A 62 -3.74 -16.20 44.76
CA SER A 62 -3.78 -14.74 44.95
C SER A 62 -4.38 -14.05 43.70
N ARG A 63 -4.05 -14.52 42.50
CA ARG A 63 -4.47 -13.91 41.22
C ARG A 63 -5.74 -14.51 40.61
N LEU A 64 -6.26 -15.61 41.14
CA LEU A 64 -7.47 -16.29 40.65
C LEU A 64 -8.66 -15.33 40.56
N ARG A 65 -8.96 -14.65 41.68
CA ARG A 65 -10.11 -13.75 41.78
C ARG A 65 -10.00 -12.52 40.86
N PRO A 66 -8.87 -11.78 40.82
CA PRO A 66 -8.69 -10.66 39.88
C PRO A 66 -8.79 -11.07 38.41
N VAL A 67 -8.17 -12.18 38.00
CA VAL A 67 -8.17 -12.64 36.61
C VAL A 67 -9.56 -13.08 36.16
N ILE A 68 -10.30 -13.82 36.98
CA ILE A 68 -11.69 -14.19 36.67
C ILE A 68 -12.59 -12.94 36.61
N LEU A 69 -12.42 -12.02 37.56
CA LEU A 69 -13.23 -10.82 37.62
C LEU A 69 -13.02 -9.95 36.36
N THR A 70 -11.78 -9.72 35.96
CA THR A 70 -11.48 -8.93 34.75
C THR A 70 -12.02 -9.59 33.48
N ALA A 71 -11.88 -10.91 33.33
CA ALA A 71 -12.42 -11.64 32.20
C ALA A 71 -13.96 -11.61 32.17
N SER A 72 -14.61 -11.77 33.36
CA SER A 72 -16.07 -11.73 33.46
C SER A 72 -16.63 -10.35 33.15
N VAL A 73 -16.04 -9.29 33.70
CA VAL A 73 -16.49 -7.90 33.42
C VAL A 73 -16.35 -7.55 31.95
N ALA A 74 -15.21 -7.89 31.33
CA ALA A 74 -14.99 -7.66 29.93
C ALA A 74 -15.98 -8.48 29.06
N SER A 75 -16.20 -9.76 29.38
CA SER A 75 -17.15 -10.60 28.64
C SER A 75 -18.59 -10.09 28.77
N LEU A 76 -19.02 -9.66 29.95
CA LEU A 76 -20.34 -9.07 30.17
C LEU A 76 -20.51 -7.74 29.44
N GLY A 77 -19.44 -6.91 29.37
CA GLY A 77 -19.45 -5.66 28.62
C GLY A 77 -19.68 -5.85 27.12
N PHE A 78 -19.13 -6.93 26.54
CA PHE A 78 -19.33 -7.26 25.12
C PHE A 78 -20.61 -8.08 24.86
N LEU A 79 -21.29 -8.58 25.88
CA LEU A 79 -22.48 -9.42 25.73
C LEU A 79 -23.65 -8.74 24.98
N PRO A 80 -24.01 -7.47 25.26
CA PRO A 80 -25.05 -6.78 24.50
C PRO A 80 -24.75 -6.68 23.01
N MET A 81 -23.49 -6.43 22.65
CA MET A 81 -23.05 -6.38 21.24
C MET A 81 -23.09 -7.75 20.58
N ALA A 82 -22.79 -8.82 21.31
CA ALA A 82 -22.83 -10.17 20.80
C ALA A 82 -24.26 -10.65 20.49
N ILE A 83 -25.26 -10.16 21.21
CA ILE A 83 -26.68 -10.58 21.09
C ILE A 83 -27.48 -9.65 20.16
N SER A 84 -27.02 -8.42 19.92
CA SER A 84 -27.72 -7.42 19.10
C SER A 84 -28.10 -7.95 17.72
N GLN A 85 -29.34 -7.62 17.27
CA GLN A 85 -29.87 -7.96 15.95
C GLN A 85 -30.28 -6.72 15.13
N THR A 86 -29.92 -5.51 15.61
CA THR A 86 -30.26 -4.25 14.96
C THR A 86 -29.42 -4.00 13.70
N SER A 87 -29.86 -3.11 12.83
CA SER A 87 -29.09 -2.66 11.67
C SER A 87 -27.72 -2.11 12.11
N GLY A 88 -26.63 -2.61 11.54
CA GLY A 88 -25.25 -2.31 11.96
C GLY A 88 -24.63 -3.31 12.95
N ALA A 89 -25.41 -4.22 13.52
CA ALA A 89 -24.92 -5.27 14.42
C ALA A 89 -24.02 -6.29 13.70
N GLU A 90 -24.10 -6.40 12.38
CA GLU A 90 -23.29 -7.30 11.55
C GLU A 90 -21.78 -7.09 11.73
N VAL A 91 -21.35 -5.85 11.97
CA VAL A 91 -19.95 -5.49 12.23
C VAL A 91 -19.56 -5.77 13.69
N GLN A 92 -20.46 -5.53 14.64
CA GLN A 92 -20.14 -5.60 16.09
C GLN A 92 -20.23 -7.03 16.63
N ARG A 93 -21.12 -7.88 16.12
CA ARG A 93 -21.35 -9.26 16.58
C ARG A 93 -20.11 -10.16 16.44
N PRO A 94 -19.40 -10.21 15.27
CA PRO A 94 -18.20 -11.01 15.13
C PRO A 94 -17.08 -10.58 16.10
N LEU A 95 -16.86 -9.27 16.26
CA LEU A 95 -15.90 -8.71 17.20
C LEU A 95 -16.19 -9.17 18.64
N ALA A 96 -17.43 -8.94 19.11
CA ALA A 96 -17.84 -9.32 20.46
C ALA A 96 -17.76 -10.84 20.69
N THR A 97 -18.13 -11.64 19.71
CA THR A 97 -18.07 -13.11 19.75
C THR A 97 -16.64 -13.60 19.91
N VAL A 98 -15.68 -13.05 19.15
CA VAL A 98 -14.25 -13.37 19.24
C VAL A 98 -13.69 -13.02 20.62
N VAL A 99 -14.03 -11.82 21.12
CA VAL A 99 -13.51 -11.36 22.42
C VAL A 99 -14.05 -12.23 23.55
N ILE A 100 -15.35 -12.52 23.60
CA ILE A 100 -15.95 -13.36 24.66
C ILE A 100 -15.38 -14.79 24.63
N GLY A 101 -15.41 -15.48 23.48
CA GLY A 101 -14.90 -16.83 23.34
C GLY A 101 -13.40 -16.93 23.56
N GLY A 102 -12.68 -15.89 23.12
CA GLY A 102 -11.25 -15.78 23.34
C GLY A 102 -10.86 -15.54 24.80
N LEU A 103 -11.59 -14.69 25.55
CA LEU A 103 -11.36 -14.44 26.97
C LEU A 103 -11.58 -15.69 27.83
N ILE A 104 -12.64 -16.45 27.57
CA ILE A 104 -12.91 -17.69 28.29
C ILE A 104 -11.72 -18.66 28.14
N THR A 105 -11.28 -18.90 26.94
CA THR A 105 -10.15 -19.82 26.68
C THR A 105 -8.81 -19.24 27.14
N ALA A 106 -8.56 -17.94 27.00
CA ALA A 106 -7.35 -17.30 27.50
C ALA A 106 -7.26 -17.37 29.03
N THR A 107 -8.36 -17.16 29.75
CA THR A 107 -8.43 -17.26 31.20
C THR A 107 -8.10 -18.68 31.69
N PHE A 108 -8.67 -19.68 31.03
CA PHE A 108 -8.35 -21.08 31.31
C PHE A 108 -6.87 -21.40 31.06
N LEU A 109 -6.32 -20.99 29.94
CA LEU A 109 -4.91 -21.16 29.60
C LEU A 109 -3.98 -20.44 30.60
N THR A 110 -4.32 -19.24 31.01
CA THR A 110 -3.52 -18.47 31.98
C THR A 110 -3.56 -19.07 33.37
N LEU A 111 -4.69 -19.57 33.85
CA LEU A 111 -4.84 -20.09 35.20
C LEU A 111 -4.42 -21.56 35.35
N VAL A 112 -4.42 -22.36 34.29
CA VAL A 112 -4.11 -23.80 34.34
C VAL A 112 -2.83 -24.11 33.57
N VAL A 113 -2.73 -23.72 32.31
CA VAL A 113 -1.60 -24.13 31.44
C VAL A 113 -0.33 -23.35 31.77
N LEU A 114 -0.43 -22.05 32.02
CA LEU A 114 0.73 -21.21 32.32
C LEU A 114 1.45 -21.63 33.62
N PRO A 115 0.77 -21.90 34.76
CA PRO A 115 1.40 -22.44 35.97
C PRO A 115 2.11 -23.78 35.75
N ILE A 116 1.50 -24.67 34.94
CA ILE A 116 2.11 -25.96 34.60
C ILE A 116 3.38 -25.76 33.77
N LEU A 117 3.35 -24.90 32.77
CA LEU A 117 4.52 -24.56 31.95
C LEU A 117 5.62 -23.91 32.79
N TYR A 118 5.26 -23.01 33.71
CA TYR A 118 6.20 -22.38 34.62
C TYR A 118 6.87 -23.43 35.52
N TYR A 119 6.10 -24.40 36.08
CA TYR A 119 6.63 -25.50 36.86
C TYR A 119 7.66 -26.35 36.11
N TYR A 120 7.33 -26.75 34.86
CA TYR A 120 8.24 -27.54 34.02
C TYR A 120 9.47 -26.74 33.59
N SER A 121 9.33 -25.47 33.32
CA SER A 121 10.42 -24.58 32.98
C SER A 121 11.43 -24.45 34.12
N GLU A 122 10.97 -24.14 35.33
CA GLU A 122 11.81 -24.00 36.51
C GLU A 122 12.49 -25.33 36.93
N LYS A 123 11.78 -26.45 36.82
CA LYS A 123 12.32 -27.78 37.12
C LYS A 123 13.43 -28.20 36.14
N LYS A 124 13.29 -27.87 34.88
CA LYS A 124 14.35 -28.10 33.86
C LYS A 124 15.56 -27.18 34.05
N PHE A 125 15.36 -25.95 34.48
CA PHE A 125 16.44 -25.00 34.71
C PHE A 125 17.35 -25.40 35.89
N LYS A 126 16.82 -25.99 36.99
CA LYS A 126 17.62 -26.46 38.11
C LYS A 126 18.51 -27.67 37.79
N MET A 127 18.17 -28.48 36.79
CA MET A 127 18.95 -29.66 36.39
C MET A 127 20.07 -29.43 35.38
N LYS A 128 20.19 -28.22 34.76
CA LYS A 128 21.17 -27.95 33.70
C LYS A 128 21.81 -26.57 33.78
N LYS A 129 22.31 -26.19 35.00
CA LYS A 129 22.94 -24.88 35.18
C LYS A 129 24.24 -24.65 34.36
N ASN A 130 24.85 -25.69 33.77
CA ASN A 130 26.14 -25.58 33.06
C ASN A 130 26.11 -25.70 31.53
N LYS A 131 24.95 -25.98 30.89
CA LYS A 131 24.89 -26.04 29.40
C LYS A 131 23.91 -25.07 28.78
N ILE A 132 22.94 -24.56 29.54
CA ILE A 132 21.94 -23.62 29.05
C ILE A 132 22.47 -22.18 29.13
N THR A 133 23.34 -21.88 30.09
CA THR A 133 24.02 -20.57 30.13
C THR A 133 24.87 -20.34 28.88
N SER A 134 25.50 -21.39 28.33
CA SER A 134 26.27 -21.29 27.08
C SER A 134 25.36 -21.17 25.86
N VAL A 135 24.18 -21.80 25.81
CA VAL A 135 23.22 -21.69 24.69
C VAL A 135 22.45 -20.36 24.76
N LEU A 136 22.10 -19.89 25.98
CA LEU A 136 21.52 -18.56 26.15
C LEU A 136 22.54 -17.44 25.94
N LEU A 137 23.81 -17.65 26.34
CA LEU A 137 24.90 -16.73 25.98
C LEU A 137 25.18 -16.75 24.47
N PHE A 138 25.06 -17.91 23.82
CA PHE A 138 25.20 -18.02 22.35
C PHE A 138 23.98 -17.46 21.61
N LEU A 139 22.77 -17.62 22.13
CA LEU A 139 21.55 -16.96 21.63
C LEU A 139 21.53 -15.45 21.96
N MET A 140 22.00 -15.03 23.14
CA MET A 140 22.21 -13.61 23.44
C MET A 140 23.41 -13.01 22.67
N MET A 141 24.48 -13.76 22.41
CA MET A 141 25.51 -13.33 21.48
C MET A 141 24.99 -13.29 20.04
N GLY A 142 24.14 -14.23 19.62
CA GLY A 142 23.46 -14.19 18.31
C GLY A 142 22.51 -13.00 18.17
N THR A 143 21.77 -12.64 19.23
CA THR A 143 20.92 -11.44 19.26
C THR A 143 21.71 -10.17 19.55
N ALA A 144 22.86 -10.22 20.24
CA ALA A 144 23.78 -9.10 20.38
C ALA A 144 24.56 -8.83 19.07
N TYR A 145 24.79 -9.86 18.24
CA TYR A 145 25.26 -9.65 16.87
C TYR A 145 24.19 -9.06 15.96
N GLN A 146 22.90 -9.27 16.24
CA GLN A 146 21.80 -8.59 15.54
C GLN A 146 21.41 -7.24 16.18
N ALA A 147 21.69 -7.02 17.48
CA ALA A 147 21.46 -5.74 18.15
C ALA A 147 22.58 -4.70 17.90
N ASN A 148 23.70 -5.10 17.29
CA ASN A 148 24.64 -4.24 16.58
C ASN A 148 24.44 -4.30 15.06
N ALA A 149 23.24 -4.65 14.58
CA ALA A 149 22.74 -4.02 13.41
C ALA A 149 22.55 -2.54 13.78
N GLN A 150 23.62 -1.77 13.84
CA GLN A 150 23.59 -0.45 13.28
C GLN A 150 22.84 -0.66 11.99
N THR A 151 21.65 -0.12 11.89
CA THR A 151 20.97 0.07 10.61
C THR A 151 22.05 0.72 9.76
N GLU A 152 22.70 -0.03 8.88
CA GLU A 152 23.71 0.54 7.98
C GLU A 152 22.94 1.58 7.20
N GLN A 153 23.15 2.82 7.60
CA GLN A 153 22.50 3.96 6.97
C GLN A 153 23.03 4.01 5.55
N LYS A 154 22.26 3.46 4.63
CA LYS A 154 22.67 3.35 3.26
C LYS A 154 22.61 4.73 2.61
N VAL A 155 23.77 5.32 2.38
CA VAL A 155 23.90 6.62 1.74
C VAL A 155 23.82 6.49 0.24
N TYR A 156 22.84 7.11 -0.38
CA TYR A 156 22.67 7.14 -1.83
C TYR A 156 23.28 8.44 -2.39
N GLN A 157 24.20 8.29 -3.33
CA GLN A 157 24.98 9.41 -3.89
C GLN A 157 24.24 10.17 -4.99
N SER A 158 23.26 9.53 -5.64
CA SER A 158 22.52 10.15 -6.75
C SER A 158 21.04 9.74 -6.78
N LEU A 159 20.24 10.54 -7.46
CA LEU A 159 18.85 10.22 -7.76
C LEU A 159 18.72 8.90 -8.54
N ASP A 160 19.64 8.63 -9.48
CA ASP A 160 19.56 7.43 -10.32
C ASP A 160 19.69 6.14 -9.50
N GLN A 161 20.56 6.12 -8.48
CA GLN A 161 20.66 4.99 -7.55
C GLN A 161 19.37 4.77 -6.77
N VAL A 162 18.73 5.83 -6.32
CA VAL A 162 17.45 5.76 -5.60
C VAL A 162 16.33 5.25 -6.51
N LEU A 163 16.29 5.73 -7.76
CA LEU A 163 15.33 5.30 -8.76
C LEU A 163 15.51 3.82 -9.13
N GLU A 164 16.73 3.36 -9.32
CA GLU A 164 17.03 1.96 -9.62
C GLU A 164 16.47 1.03 -8.54
N VAL A 165 16.77 1.30 -7.28
CA VAL A 165 16.26 0.51 -6.15
C VAL A 165 14.72 0.58 -6.03
N ALA A 166 14.13 1.75 -6.24
CA ALA A 166 12.68 1.91 -6.20
C ALA A 166 11.99 1.13 -7.33
N LEU A 167 12.51 1.19 -8.55
CA LEU A 167 11.96 0.48 -9.71
C LEU A 167 12.06 -1.04 -9.56
N GLU A 168 13.10 -1.53 -8.89
CA GLU A 168 13.27 -2.97 -8.65
C GLU A 168 12.36 -3.49 -7.54
N ASN A 169 12.20 -2.73 -6.45
CA ASN A 169 11.59 -3.24 -5.23
C ASN A 169 10.14 -2.81 -5.00
N ASN A 170 9.67 -1.73 -5.63
CA ASN A 170 8.37 -1.13 -5.31
C ASN A 170 7.20 -2.11 -5.51
N PRO A 171 6.35 -2.34 -4.46
CA PRO A 171 5.24 -3.27 -4.54
C PRO A 171 4.17 -2.89 -5.57
N ASN A 172 3.92 -1.58 -5.78
CA ASN A 172 2.89 -1.13 -6.72
C ASN A 172 3.29 -1.48 -8.17
N LEU A 173 4.58 -1.39 -8.49
CA LEU A 173 5.08 -1.80 -9.80
C LEU A 173 4.99 -3.32 -9.98
N LYS A 174 5.29 -4.11 -8.94
CA LYS A 174 5.07 -5.57 -8.94
C LYS A 174 3.60 -5.94 -9.13
N VAL A 175 2.67 -5.21 -8.49
CA VAL A 175 1.22 -5.38 -8.73
C VAL A 175 0.87 -5.15 -10.20
N ALA A 176 1.36 -4.08 -10.81
CA ALA A 176 1.11 -3.79 -12.23
C ALA A 176 1.71 -4.87 -13.16
N GLN A 177 2.89 -5.40 -12.83
CA GLN A 177 3.51 -6.53 -13.53
C GLN A 177 2.62 -7.80 -13.44
N PHE A 178 2.13 -8.13 -12.25
CA PHE A 178 1.22 -9.28 -12.07
C PHE A 178 -0.12 -9.08 -12.77
N GLN A 179 -0.65 -7.86 -12.83
CA GLN A 179 -1.85 -7.56 -13.61
C GLN A 179 -1.60 -7.82 -15.10
N THR A 180 -0.45 -7.40 -15.63
CA THR A 180 -0.06 -7.68 -17.02
C THR A 180 0.12 -9.17 -17.26
N ALA A 181 0.76 -9.90 -16.36
CA ALA A 181 0.92 -11.36 -16.44
C ALA A 181 -0.44 -12.09 -16.39
N ARG A 182 -1.38 -11.60 -15.56
CA ARG A 182 -2.76 -12.13 -15.51
C ARG A 182 -3.47 -11.97 -16.85
N GLU A 183 -3.45 -10.79 -17.45
CA GLU A 183 -4.07 -10.56 -18.76
C GLU A 183 -3.40 -11.40 -19.85
N GLN A 184 -2.07 -11.59 -19.76
CA GLN A 184 -1.33 -12.48 -20.66
C GLN A 184 -1.78 -13.93 -20.53
N ALA A 185 -2.00 -14.43 -19.32
CA ALA A 185 -2.51 -15.77 -19.07
C ALA A 185 -3.95 -15.93 -19.61
N LEU A 186 -4.79 -14.91 -19.39
CA LEU A 186 -6.17 -14.89 -19.89
C LEU A 186 -6.25 -14.88 -21.43
N LYS A 187 -5.18 -14.55 -22.13
CA LYS A 187 -5.13 -14.68 -23.60
C LYS A 187 -5.37 -16.12 -24.07
N GLY A 188 -4.98 -17.11 -23.25
CA GLY A 188 -5.27 -18.52 -23.52
C GLY A 188 -6.77 -18.87 -23.57
N THR A 189 -7.64 -18.03 -22.95
CA THR A 189 -9.10 -18.23 -22.99
C THR A 189 -9.75 -17.76 -24.29
N SER A 190 -8.97 -17.33 -25.27
CA SER A 190 -9.48 -16.86 -26.57
C SER A 190 -10.20 -17.95 -27.36
N PHE A 191 -9.83 -19.20 -27.15
CA PHE A 191 -10.48 -20.38 -27.70
C PHE A 191 -11.03 -21.23 -26.55
N ASN A 192 -12.13 -20.77 -25.97
CA ASN A 192 -12.82 -21.50 -24.90
C ASN A 192 -14.00 -22.25 -25.46
N LEU A 193 -13.85 -23.59 -25.59
CA LEU A 193 -14.95 -24.44 -25.97
C LEU A 193 -15.88 -24.69 -24.79
N PRO A 194 -17.22 -24.66 -24.98
CA PRO A 194 -18.16 -25.15 -24.00
C PRO A 194 -17.84 -26.60 -23.60
N LYS A 195 -18.34 -27.03 -22.47
CA LYS A 195 -18.14 -28.43 -22.03
C LYS A 195 -18.74 -29.38 -23.05
N THR A 196 -18.07 -30.52 -23.25
CA THR A 196 -18.61 -31.63 -24.04
C THR A 196 -19.73 -32.28 -23.25
N ASP A 197 -20.89 -32.44 -23.88
CA ASP A 197 -22.05 -33.09 -23.28
C ASP A 197 -21.99 -34.60 -23.56
N LEU A 198 -22.05 -35.39 -22.50
CA LEU A 198 -22.16 -36.83 -22.55
C LEU A 198 -23.54 -37.21 -22.02
N GLY A 199 -24.36 -37.82 -22.85
CA GLY A 199 -25.70 -38.25 -22.48
C GLY A 199 -25.83 -39.79 -22.48
N VAL A 200 -26.54 -40.31 -21.50
CA VAL A 200 -26.97 -41.70 -21.43
C VAL A 200 -28.46 -41.68 -21.16
N GLU A 201 -29.22 -42.29 -22.06
CA GLU A 201 -30.65 -42.49 -21.92
C GLU A 201 -30.92 -43.99 -21.80
N TYR A 202 -31.79 -44.40 -20.86
CA TYR A 202 -32.17 -45.77 -20.62
C TYR A 202 -33.68 -45.87 -20.42
N GLY A 203 -34.33 -46.84 -21.04
CA GLY A 203 -35.77 -47.05 -20.95
C GLY A 203 -36.42 -47.11 -22.31
N GLN A 204 -37.69 -46.81 -22.42
CA GLN A 204 -38.44 -46.75 -23.67
C GLN A 204 -38.11 -45.53 -24.51
N THR A 205 -36.87 -45.44 -25.01
CA THR A 205 -36.37 -44.22 -25.70
C THR A 205 -36.61 -44.26 -27.21
N ASN A 206 -36.42 -45.42 -27.84
CA ASN A 206 -36.53 -45.59 -29.30
C ASN A 206 -37.50 -46.70 -29.73
N SER A 207 -37.91 -47.61 -28.82
CA SER A 207 -38.81 -48.68 -29.04
C SER A 207 -39.79 -48.82 -27.87
N ILE A 208 -40.67 -49.81 -27.96
CA ILE A 208 -41.61 -50.17 -26.88
C ILE A 208 -40.92 -50.96 -25.76
N ALA A 209 -39.68 -51.43 -26.00
CA ALA A 209 -38.89 -52.14 -25.00
C ALA A 209 -38.37 -51.25 -23.87
N ASP A 210 -38.44 -51.74 -22.62
CA ASP A 210 -38.09 -51.02 -21.44
C ASP A 210 -36.57 -50.86 -21.21
N ASN A 211 -35.76 -51.57 -22.04
CA ASN A 211 -34.30 -51.66 -21.88
C ASN A 211 -33.52 -51.08 -23.07
N ASP A 212 -34.11 -50.20 -23.85
CA ASP A 212 -33.37 -49.38 -24.83
C ASP A 212 -32.32 -48.55 -24.19
N THR A 213 -31.20 -48.42 -24.87
CA THR A 213 -30.09 -47.56 -24.44
C THR A 213 -29.65 -46.62 -25.55
N ARG A 214 -29.38 -45.38 -25.21
CA ARG A 214 -28.77 -44.41 -26.10
C ARG A 214 -27.59 -43.74 -25.42
N PHE A 215 -26.45 -43.82 -26.05
CA PHE A 215 -25.24 -43.06 -25.67
C PHE A 215 -25.06 -41.91 -26.67
N SER A 216 -24.85 -40.73 -26.19
CA SER A 216 -24.59 -39.57 -27.04
C SER A 216 -23.39 -38.76 -26.53
N ILE A 217 -22.65 -38.21 -27.46
CA ILE A 217 -21.61 -37.22 -27.20
C ILE A 217 -21.86 -36.03 -28.13
N SER A 218 -21.89 -34.83 -27.58
CA SER A 218 -22.05 -33.63 -28.38
C SER A 218 -21.13 -32.51 -27.94
N GLN A 219 -20.65 -31.74 -28.92
CA GLN A 219 -19.80 -30.58 -28.71
C GLN A 219 -20.39 -29.37 -29.43
N THR A 220 -20.65 -28.32 -28.67
CA THR A 220 -21.09 -27.05 -29.21
C THR A 220 -19.87 -26.13 -29.45
N PHE A 221 -19.90 -25.46 -30.57
CA PHE A 221 -18.90 -24.45 -30.97
C PHE A 221 -19.60 -23.11 -31.14
N GLU A 222 -19.10 -22.06 -30.52
CA GLU A 222 -19.50 -20.70 -30.88
C GLU A 222 -19.11 -20.44 -32.36
N PHE A 223 -19.77 -19.50 -32.99
CA PHE A 223 -19.45 -19.18 -34.40
C PHE A 223 -17.95 -18.76 -34.52
N PRO A 224 -17.20 -19.23 -35.52
CA PRO A 224 -15.74 -19.04 -35.62
C PRO A 224 -15.26 -17.59 -35.45
N THR A 225 -16.07 -16.60 -35.86
CA THR A 225 -15.75 -15.19 -35.68
C THR A 225 -15.74 -14.76 -34.20
N VAL A 226 -16.43 -15.45 -33.29
CA VAL A 226 -16.42 -15.15 -31.87
C VAL A 226 -15.02 -15.37 -31.31
N TYR A 227 -14.41 -16.52 -31.59
CA TYR A 227 -13.04 -16.84 -31.13
C TYR A 227 -12.02 -15.82 -31.66
N SER A 228 -12.10 -15.45 -32.95
CA SER A 228 -11.16 -14.47 -33.50
C SER A 228 -11.34 -13.07 -32.89
N ARG A 229 -12.58 -12.65 -32.60
CA ARG A 229 -12.86 -11.37 -31.92
C ARG A 229 -12.43 -11.41 -30.45
N GLN A 230 -12.66 -12.54 -29.77
CA GLN A 230 -12.20 -12.75 -28.39
C GLN A 230 -10.67 -12.68 -28.30
N SER A 231 -9.96 -13.29 -29.25
CA SER A 231 -8.50 -13.22 -29.33
C SER A 231 -7.99 -11.77 -29.49
N LYS A 232 -8.65 -10.97 -30.35
CA LYS A 232 -8.32 -9.55 -30.50
C LYS A 232 -8.61 -8.75 -29.25
N LEU A 233 -9.75 -9.01 -28.59
CA LEU A 233 -10.08 -8.37 -27.32
C LEU A 233 -9.03 -8.68 -26.24
N ASN A 234 -8.70 -9.95 -26.05
CA ASN A 234 -7.71 -10.36 -25.05
C ASN A 234 -6.32 -9.74 -25.36
N SER A 235 -5.95 -9.67 -26.63
CA SER A 235 -4.71 -9.01 -27.06
C SER A 235 -4.71 -7.48 -26.77
N SER A 236 -5.84 -6.80 -27.00
CA SER A 236 -5.97 -5.38 -26.66
C SER A 236 -5.94 -5.13 -25.14
N LYS A 237 -6.51 -6.05 -24.34
CA LYS A 237 -6.41 -5.98 -22.86
C LYS A 237 -4.98 -6.14 -22.36
N VAL A 238 -4.20 -7.05 -22.95
CA VAL A 238 -2.76 -7.17 -22.64
C VAL A 238 -2.01 -5.88 -22.99
N ALA A 239 -2.29 -5.28 -24.16
CA ALA A 239 -1.67 -4.02 -24.53
C ALA A 239 -2.03 -2.89 -23.56
N ALA A 240 -3.31 -2.77 -23.18
CA ALA A 240 -3.76 -1.81 -22.18
C ALA A 240 -3.09 -2.01 -20.81
N SER A 241 -2.93 -3.26 -20.37
CA SER A 241 -2.27 -3.57 -19.11
C SER A 241 -0.78 -3.19 -19.10
N LYS A 242 -0.07 -3.35 -20.22
CA LYS A 242 1.32 -2.89 -20.37
C LYS A 242 1.42 -1.36 -20.27
N LEU A 243 0.56 -0.64 -20.97
CA LEU A 243 0.53 0.82 -20.87
C LEU A 243 0.15 1.29 -19.45
N ARG A 244 -0.73 0.55 -18.77
CA ARG A 244 -1.01 0.83 -17.34
C ARG A 244 0.21 0.65 -16.45
N GLN A 245 1.03 -0.37 -16.72
CA GLN A 245 2.30 -0.57 -16.01
C GLN A 245 3.26 0.59 -16.25
N GLU A 246 3.35 1.11 -17.48
CA GLU A 246 4.15 2.30 -17.81
C GLU A 246 3.66 3.56 -17.07
N VAL A 247 2.33 3.75 -16.93
CA VAL A 247 1.76 4.83 -16.10
C VAL A 247 2.22 4.70 -14.64
N VAL A 248 2.11 3.51 -14.05
CA VAL A 248 2.54 3.28 -12.66
C VAL A 248 4.04 3.53 -12.48
N GLN A 249 4.85 3.13 -13.46
CA GLN A 249 6.30 3.37 -13.46
C GLN A 249 6.62 4.87 -13.52
N ASN A 250 5.95 5.61 -14.41
CA ASN A 250 6.13 7.05 -14.55
C ASN A 250 5.73 7.81 -13.27
N ASP A 251 4.62 7.41 -12.65
CA ASP A 251 4.17 7.96 -11.38
C ASP A 251 5.17 7.69 -10.25
N LEU A 252 5.75 6.49 -10.20
CA LEU A 252 6.78 6.13 -9.22
C LEU A 252 8.05 6.98 -9.40
N VAL A 253 8.53 7.12 -10.64
CA VAL A 253 9.69 7.97 -10.95
C VAL A 253 9.46 9.42 -10.51
N ALA A 254 8.28 9.96 -10.76
CA ALA A 254 7.93 11.32 -10.34
C ALA A 254 7.88 11.46 -8.81
N GLN A 255 7.26 10.52 -8.10
CA GLN A 255 7.18 10.53 -6.64
C GLN A 255 8.55 10.41 -5.97
N VAL A 256 9.39 9.49 -6.43
CA VAL A 256 10.77 9.32 -5.93
C VAL A 256 11.58 10.57 -6.18
N SER A 257 11.55 11.13 -7.40
CA SER A 257 12.28 12.35 -7.75
C SER A 257 11.82 13.54 -6.90
N SER A 258 10.50 13.72 -6.74
CA SER A 258 9.92 14.78 -5.91
C SER A 258 10.39 14.69 -4.46
N THR A 259 10.34 13.48 -3.88
CA THR A 259 10.78 13.24 -2.50
C THR A 259 12.28 13.46 -2.33
N TYR A 260 13.09 13.02 -3.29
CA TYR A 260 14.55 13.23 -3.30
C TYR A 260 14.92 14.70 -3.31
N TYR A 261 14.35 15.51 -4.23
CA TYR A 261 14.62 16.93 -4.31
C TYR A 261 14.06 17.71 -3.09
N ARG A 262 12.93 17.27 -2.53
CA ARG A 262 12.40 17.84 -1.28
C ARG A 262 13.34 17.58 -0.10
N LEU A 263 13.87 16.36 0.03
CA LEU A 263 14.88 16.04 1.05
C LEU A 263 16.16 16.88 0.88
N TRP A 264 16.61 17.02 -0.36
CA TRP A 264 17.77 17.85 -0.67
C TRP A 264 17.56 19.32 -0.25
N PHE A 265 16.37 19.86 -0.56
CA PHE A 265 15.97 21.19 -0.10
C PHE A 265 15.97 21.29 1.44
N LEU A 266 15.32 20.36 2.14
CA LEU A 266 15.22 20.39 3.60
C LEU A 266 16.58 20.31 4.28
N LYS A 267 17.50 19.49 3.79
CA LYS A 267 18.89 19.43 4.28
C LYS A 267 19.64 20.75 4.03
N SER A 268 19.47 21.33 2.85
CA SER A 268 20.08 22.62 2.52
C SER A 268 19.54 23.75 3.40
N LYS A 269 18.23 23.76 3.69
CA LYS A 269 17.58 24.67 4.63
C LYS A 269 18.08 24.43 6.06
N GLY A 270 18.23 23.16 6.47
CA GLY A 270 18.78 22.80 7.78
C GLY A 270 20.16 23.40 8.02
N ASN A 271 21.04 23.36 7.02
CA ASN A 271 22.38 23.97 7.11
C ASN A 271 22.32 25.50 7.36
N VAL A 272 21.34 26.17 6.76
CA VAL A 272 21.12 27.62 6.99
C VAL A 272 20.59 27.85 8.40
N LEU A 273 19.61 27.08 8.85
CA LEU A 273 19.01 27.19 10.18
C LEU A 273 20.02 26.89 11.29
N GLN A 274 20.83 25.84 11.17
CA GLN A 274 21.87 25.49 12.14
C GLN A 274 22.94 26.60 12.28
N ARG A 275 23.28 27.24 11.16
CA ARG A 275 24.19 28.41 11.23
C ARG A 275 23.55 29.55 12.02
N GLN A 276 22.28 29.82 11.80
CA GLN A 276 21.55 30.86 12.52
C GLN A 276 21.39 30.51 14.01
N ASP A 277 21.05 29.27 14.33
CA ASP A 277 20.98 28.77 15.69
C ASP A 277 22.29 29.05 16.45
N SER A 278 23.44 28.73 15.84
CA SER A 278 24.76 29.00 16.43
C SER A 278 25.02 30.50 16.67
N ILE A 279 24.48 31.39 15.83
CA ILE A 279 24.61 32.85 15.97
C ILE A 279 23.71 33.32 17.09
N TYR A 280 22.44 32.94 17.11
CA TYR A 280 21.49 33.37 18.13
C TYR A 280 21.81 32.79 19.52
N SER A 281 22.37 31.56 19.59
CA SER A 281 22.86 30.98 20.83
C SER A 281 23.98 31.83 21.46
N ARG A 282 24.98 32.24 20.66
CA ARG A 282 26.04 33.11 21.12
C ARG A 282 25.52 34.50 21.51
N PHE A 283 24.56 34.97 20.74
CA PHE A 283 23.96 36.27 20.99
C PHE A 283 23.11 36.27 22.29
N SER A 284 22.25 35.30 22.52
CA SER A 284 21.48 35.14 23.76
C SER A 284 22.40 35.05 24.99
N TYR A 285 23.51 34.30 24.87
CA TYR A 285 24.52 34.24 25.93
C TYR A 285 25.16 35.61 26.23
N ALA A 286 25.53 36.36 25.19
CA ALA A 286 26.11 37.70 25.35
C ALA A 286 25.08 38.70 25.95
N ALA A 287 23.81 38.64 25.53
CA ALA A 287 22.73 39.46 26.08
C ALA A 287 22.49 39.16 27.57
N GLN A 288 22.55 37.91 27.97
CA GLN A 288 22.45 37.50 29.38
C GLN A 288 23.61 38.10 30.21
N LEU A 289 24.85 37.98 29.72
CA LEU A 289 26.02 38.49 30.41
C LEU A 289 25.97 40.00 30.59
N ARG A 290 25.56 40.74 29.55
CA ARG A 290 25.41 42.22 29.63
C ARG A 290 24.28 42.63 30.57
N TYR A 291 23.19 41.89 30.62
CA TYR A 291 22.09 42.14 31.56
C TYR A 291 22.54 41.93 33.01
N ASP A 292 23.24 40.82 33.29
CA ASP A 292 23.76 40.50 34.63
C ASP A 292 24.77 41.55 35.12
N ASN A 293 25.52 42.17 34.20
CA ASN A 293 26.46 43.28 34.50
C ASN A 293 25.80 44.67 34.55
N GLY A 294 24.47 44.77 34.27
CA GLY A 294 23.76 46.04 34.23
C GLY A 294 24.03 46.90 32.99
N GLU A 295 24.64 46.33 31.96
CA GLU A 295 25.00 47.03 30.70
C GLU A 295 23.87 46.98 29.66
N SER A 296 22.82 46.19 29.91
CA SER A 296 21.68 46.03 29.04
C SER A 296 20.36 45.96 29.82
N ASN A 297 19.23 46.06 29.13
CA ASN A 297 17.91 46.03 29.72
C ASN A 297 17.22 44.66 29.51
N ALA A 298 16.16 44.40 30.30
CA ALA A 298 15.40 43.16 30.23
C ALA A 298 14.74 42.91 28.85
N LEU A 299 14.44 43.97 28.08
CA LEU A 299 13.84 43.83 26.74
C LEU A 299 14.85 43.22 25.75
N GLU A 300 16.11 43.64 25.78
CA GLU A 300 17.16 43.06 24.93
C GLU A 300 17.33 41.57 25.20
N LEU A 301 17.45 41.20 26.49
CA LEU A 301 17.57 39.79 26.89
C LEU A 301 16.33 38.95 26.49
N ALA A 302 15.12 39.47 26.76
CA ALA A 302 13.90 38.78 26.43
C ALA A 302 13.75 38.53 24.92
N THR A 303 14.13 39.52 24.10
CA THR A 303 14.08 39.39 22.64
C THR A 303 15.16 38.43 22.14
N ALA A 304 16.38 38.45 22.70
CA ALA A 304 17.42 37.48 22.36
C ALA A 304 16.97 36.02 22.59
N ASN A 305 16.34 35.81 23.75
CA ASN A 305 15.83 34.49 24.11
C ASN A 305 14.64 34.05 23.22
N ALA A 306 13.76 34.99 22.83
CA ALA A 306 12.65 34.71 21.93
C ALA A 306 13.13 34.31 20.51
N GLU A 307 14.08 35.08 19.95
CA GLU A 307 14.66 34.77 18.64
C GLU A 307 15.40 33.42 18.64
N LEU A 308 16.14 33.10 19.70
CA LEU A 308 16.75 31.76 19.84
C LEU A 308 15.71 30.66 19.92
N ALA A 309 14.62 30.87 20.67
CA ALA A 309 13.54 29.90 20.77
C ALA A 309 12.85 29.67 19.41
N ASP A 310 12.60 30.72 18.64
CA ASP A 310 12.01 30.66 17.31
C ASP A 310 12.90 29.88 16.34
N ILE A 311 14.20 30.13 16.32
CA ILE A 311 15.15 29.38 15.48
C ILE A 311 15.20 27.89 15.90
N ASN A 312 15.22 27.61 17.19
CA ASN A 312 15.19 26.21 17.68
C ASN A 312 13.93 25.46 17.22
N ILE A 313 12.77 26.13 17.26
CA ILE A 313 11.53 25.56 16.72
C ILE A 313 11.65 25.27 15.21
N MET A 314 12.21 26.21 14.44
CA MET A 314 12.43 26.03 13.00
C MET A 314 13.37 24.87 12.70
N VAL A 315 14.45 24.69 13.48
CA VAL A 315 15.38 23.56 13.37
C VAL A 315 14.64 22.24 13.62
N GLN A 316 13.92 22.14 14.74
CA GLN A 316 13.16 20.93 15.09
C GLN A 316 12.11 20.57 14.04
N GLN A 317 11.36 21.55 13.54
CA GLN A 317 10.38 21.35 12.46
C GLN A 317 11.05 20.86 11.18
N ASN A 318 12.21 21.39 10.83
CA ASN A 318 12.96 20.97 9.65
C ASN A 318 13.52 19.56 9.80
N GLU A 319 14.02 19.19 10.98
CA GLU A 319 14.49 17.82 11.29
C GLU A 319 13.35 16.81 11.22
N ALA A 320 12.18 17.15 11.76
CA ALA A 320 10.98 16.32 11.63
C ALA A 320 10.56 16.15 10.17
N ALA A 321 10.62 17.21 9.35
CA ALA A 321 10.30 17.13 7.92
C ALA A 321 11.34 16.30 7.12
N ILE A 322 12.61 16.33 7.52
CA ILE A 322 13.64 15.44 6.95
C ILE A 322 13.33 13.99 7.26
N ALA A 323 13.02 13.66 8.52
CA ALA A 323 12.67 12.30 8.93
C ALA A 323 11.42 11.79 8.18
N GLU A 324 10.36 12.61 8.05
CA GLU A 324 9.18 12.29 7.24
C GLU A 324 9.53 11.98 5.78
N GLY A 325 10.39 12.81 5.17
CA GLY A 325 10.86 12.61 3.80
C GLY A 325 11.67 11.32 3.64
N GLN A 326 12.52 10.99 4.61
CA GLN A 326 13.30 9.75 4.64
C GLN A 326 12.39 8.52 4.73
N PHE A 327 11.39 8.52 5.62
CA PHE A 327 10.39 7.44 5.68
C PHE A 327 9.57 7.31 4.40
N THR A 328 9.21 8.43 3.78
CA THR A 328 8.52 8.40 2.49
C THR A 328 9.38 7.77 1.40
N LEU A 329 10.66 8.14 1.33
CA LEU A 329 11.60 7.58 0.36
C LEU A 329 11.85 6.09 0.60
N GLN A 330 12.05 5.71 1.87
CA GLN A 330 12.19 4.32 2.31
C GLN A 330 10.98 3.46 1.87
N ASN A 331 9.76 3.98 2.06
CA ASN A 331 8.54 3.30 1.61
C ASN A 331 8.45 3.18 0.09
N LEU A 332 8.80 4.24 -0.67
CA LEU A 332 8.81 4.20 -2.14
C LEU A 332 9.85 3.21 -2.67
N MET A 333 11.00 3.10 -2.02
CA MET A 333 12.06 2.14 -2.34
C MET A 333 11.78 0.73 -1.81
N ASN A 334 10.83 0.58 -0.88
CA ASN A 334 10.52 -0.67 -0.18
C ASN A 334 11.75 -1.33 0.42
N VAL A 335 12.49 -0.57 1.23
CA VAL A 335 13.68 -1.02 1.97
C VAL A 335 13.47 -0.83 3.46
N ASP A 336 14.05 -1.72 4.28
CA ASP A 336 13.95 -1.65 5.74
C ASP A 336 15.05 -0.78 6.36
N ASP A 337 16.16 -0.58 5.65
CA ASP A 337 17.30 0.21 6.11
C ASP A 337 17.00 1.70 6.06
N ALA A 338 17.57 2.45 6.99
CA ALA A 338 17.46 3.91 7.00
C ALA A 338 18.11 4.51 5.74
N VAL A 339 17.32 5.31 5.02
CA VAL A 339 17.74 5.92 3.76
C VAL A 339 18.34 7.29 4.02
N GLU A 340 19.59 7.47 3.64
CA GLU A 340 20.29 8.76 3.65
C GLU A 340 20.64 9.14 2.21
N ILE A 341 20.53 10.42 1.86
CA ILE A 341 20.97 10.94 0.57
C ILE A 341 22.15 11.88 0.75
N GLU A 342 23.15 11.77 -0.10
CA GLU A 342 24.21 12.77 -0.14
C GLU A 342 23.68 14.06 -0.77
N THR A 343 23.87 15.17 -0.11
CA THR A 343 23.31 16.46 -0.53
C THR A 343 24.42 17.51 -0.65
N PRO A 344 25.02 17.64 -1.83
CA PRO A 344 25.84 18.81 -2.13
C PRO A 344 24.99 20.09 -2.09
N LYS A 345 25.54 21.23 -2.44
CA LYS A 345 24.77 22.48 -2.51
C LYS A 345 23.55 22.29 -3.42
N LEU A 346 22.33 22.65 -2.92
CA LEU A 346 21.11 22.55 -3.70
C LEU A 346 21.20 23.34 -5.00
N GLU A 347 20.94 22.67 -6.12
CA GLU A 347 21.00 23.23 -7.46
C GLU A 347 19.69 23.06 -8.19
N MET A 348 19.55 23.81 -9.28
CA MET A 348 18.44 23.62 -10.20
C MET A 348 18.59 22.27 -10.91
N LYS A 349 17.52 21.49 -10.93
CA LYS A 349 17.46 20.31 -11.79
C LYS A 349 17.67 20.75 -13.25
N SER A 350 18.55 20.04 -13.97
CA SER A 350 18.73 20.30 -15.40
C SER A 350 17.39 20.12 -16.12
N ALA A 351 16.93 21.16 -16.78
CA ALA A 351 15.77 21.04 -17.65
C ALA A 351 16.18 20.18 -18.87
N MET A 352 15.42 19.13 -19.18
CA MET A 352 15.43 18.62 -20.56
C MET A 352 15.14 19.80 -21.48
N GLU A 353 15.74 19.84 -22.69
CA GLU A 353 15.40 20.85 -23.69
C GLU A 353 13.90 20.76 -24.01
N VAL A 354 13.11 21.43 -23.23
CA VAL A 354 11.67 21.58 -23.47
C VAL A 354 11.54 22.65 -24.53
N SER A 355 11.76 22.24 -25.79
CA SER A 355 11.49 23.09 -26.95
C SER A 355 10.03 23.53 -26.92
N ASN A 356 9.81 24.80 -27.25
CA ASN A 356 8.55 25.55 -27.25
C ASN A 356 7.27 24.70 -27.33
N THR A 357 6.47 24.80 -26.30
CA THR A 357 5.33 24.00 -25.87
C THR A 357 4.07 24.03 -26.73
N THR A 358 4.09 24.65 -27.89
CA THR A 358 2.88 24.85 -28.73
C THR A 358 2.39 23.58 -29.44
N ASP A 359 3.26 22.58 -29.59
CA ASP A 359 2.96 21.33 -30.31
C ASP A 359 3.14 20.06 -29.47
N MET A 360 3.08 20.17 -28.14
CA MET A 360 3.16 18.99 -27.30
C MET A 360 1.98 18.07 -27.54
N ASN A 361 2.28 16.95 -28.15
CA ASN A 361 1.31 15.88 -28.37
C ASN A 361 1.02 15.18 -27.03
N VAL A 362 0.13 15.80 -26.23
CA VAL A 362 -0.33 15.28 -24.93
C VAL A 362 -0.78 13.82 -25.02
N SER A 363 -1.16 13.38 -26.21
CA SER A 363 -1.60 12.02 -26.45
C SER A 363 -0.47 10.98 -26.54
N LYS A 364 0.81 11.38 -26.46
CA LYS A 364 1.95 10.46 -26.34
C LYS A 364 2.37 10.17 -24.90
N ASN A 365 1.83 10.91 -23.92
CA ASN A 365 1.99 10.61 -22.51
C ASN A 365 1.50 9.19 -22.20
N PRO A 366 2.14 8.42 -21.30
CA PRO A 366 1.71 7.08 -20.91
C PRO A 366 0.23 6.98 -20.53
N LEU A 367 -0.30 7.97 -19.80
CA LEU A 367 -1.71 8.02 -19.41
C LEU A 367 -2.63 8.21 -20.63
N GLY A 368 -2.30 9.13 -21.56
CA GLY A 368 -3.04 9.33 -22.80
C GLY A 368 -3.00 8.08 -23.69
N SER A 369 -1.85 7.44 -23.82
CA SER A 369 -1.66 6.19 -24.55
C SER A 369 -2.49 5.05 -23.97
N TYR A 370 -2.56 4.94 -22.63
CA TYR A 370 -3.40 3.98 -21.92
C TYR A 370 -4.89 4.19 -22.26
N TYR A 371 -5.41 5.43 -22.19
CA TYR A 371 -6.82 5.70 -22.50
C TYR A 371 -7.15 5.50 -23.97
N LYS A 372 -6.24 5.79 -24.90
CA LYS A 372 -6.40 5.41 -26.32
C LYS A 372 -6.53 3.90 -26.49
N GLN A 373 -5.70 3.13 -25.79
CA GLN A 373 -5.76 1.68 -25.84
C GLN A 373 -7.05 1.14 -25.20
N GLN A 374 -7.62 1.84 -24.20
CA GLN A 374 -8.92 1.48 -23.63
C GLN A 374 -10.07 1.64 -24.65
N ILE A 375 -10.01 2.62 -25.55
CA ILE A 375 -10.97 2.75 -26.65
C ILE A 375 -10.89 1.52 -27.57
N ASP A 376 -9.69 1.02 -27.87
CA ASP A 376 -9.51 -0.21 -28.65
C ASP A 376 -10.08 -1.44 -27.93
N VAL A 377 -9.92 -1.53 -26.60
CA VAL A 377 -10.53 -2.58 -25.77
C VAL A 377 -12.06 -2.50 -25.89
N ALA A 378 -12.65 -1.32 -25.67
CA ALA A 378 -14.11 -1.12 -25.76
C ALA A 378 -14.67 -1.44 -27.15
N GLU A 379 -13.96 -1.05 -28.21
CA GLU A 379 -14.34 -1.39 -29.59
C GLU A 379 -14.28 -2.92 -29.84
N ASN A 380 -13.27 -3.62 -29.32
CA ASN A 380 -13.16 -5.06 -29.44
C ASN A 380 -14.23 -5.78 -28.58
N GLU A 381 -14.61 -5.26 -27.42
CA GLU A 381 -15.74 -5.74 -26.62
C GLU A 381 -17.06 -5.63 -27.40
N ARG A 382 -17.30 -4.50 -28.07
CA ARG A 382 -18.46 -4.31 -28.94
C ARG A 382 -18.47 -5.33 -30.08
N LYS A 383 -17.30 -5.62 -30.71
CA LYS A 383 -17.19 -6.61 -31.79
C LYS A 383 -17.45 -8.02 -31.29
N VAL A 384 -17.01 -8.40 -30.08
CA VAL A 384 -17.32 -9.68 -29.45
C VAL A 384 -18.82 -9.78 -29.16
N ALA A 385 -19.43 -8.77 -28.55
CA ALA A 385 -20.87 -8.71 -28.28
C ALA A 385 -21.70 -8.86 -29.57
N SER A 386 -21.24 -8.25 -30.68
CA SER A 386 -21.87 -8.37 -31.98
C SER A 386 -21.72 -9.77 -32.59
N ALA A 387 -20.54 -10.42 -32.43
CA ALA A 387 -20.28 -11.75 -32.95
C ALA A 387 -21.11 -12.84 -32.23
N LYS A 388 -21.33 -12.66 -30.92
CA LYS A 388 -22.17 -13.59 -30.10
C LYS A 388 -23.67 -13.58 -30.46
N ARG A 389 -24.08 -12.82 -31.47
CA ARG A 389 -25.39 -12.87 -32.08
C ARG A 389 -25.51 -13.98 -33.17
N LEU A 390 -24.38 -14.47 -33.65
CA LEU A 390 -24.34 -15.51 -34.66
C LEU A 390 -24.73 -16.86 -34.04
N PRO A 391 -25.28 -17.80 -34.85
CA PRO A 391 -25.69 -19.10 -34.33
C PRO A 391 -24.49 -19.94 -33.91
N ASP A 392 -24.67 -20.73 -32.84
CA ASP A 392 -23.71 -21.74 -32.44
C ASP A 392 -23.94 -23.04 -33.23
N ILE A 393 -22.87 -23.80 -33.44
CA ILE A 393 -22.88 -25.05 -34.21
C ILE A 393 -22.61 -26.19 -33.23
N THR A 394 -23.50 -27.17 -33.19
CA THR A 394 -23.34 -28.39 -32.38
C THR A 394 -23.08 -29.59 -33.27
N LEU A 395 -22.01 -30.31 -33.02
CA LEU A 395 -21.70 -31.58 -33.62
C LEU A 395 -21.91 -32.66 -32.57
N GLY A 396 -22.68 -33.69 -32.93
CA GLY A 396 -22.94 -34.81 -32.04
C GLY A 396 -22.77 -36.15 -32.75
N TYR A 397 -22.54 -37.16 -31.93
CA TYR A 397 -22.56 -38.57 -32.33
C TYR A 397 -23.41 -39.34 -31.32
N PHE A 398 -24.20 -40.26 -31.79
CA PHE A 398 -24.97 -41.14 -30.94
C PHE A 398 -24.84 -42.59 -31.36
N ASN A 399 -25.00 -43.46 -30.39
CA ASN A 399 -25.07 -44.92 -30.55
C ASN A 399 -26.23 -45.43 -29.69
N GLN A 400 -27.22 -46.08 -30.32
CA GLN A 400 -28.46 -46.47 -29.65
C GLN A 400 -28.86 -47.88 -30.01
N SER A 401 -29.58 -48.58 -29.11
CA SER A 401 -30.33 -49.78 -29.44
C SER A 401 -31.67 -49.39 -30.07
N PHE A 402 -32.20 -50.28 -30.84
CA PHE A 402 -33.57 -50.23 -31.39
C PHE A 402 -34.18 -51.63 -31.31
N ILE A 403 -34.77 -51.91 -30.14
CA ILE A 403 -35.24 -53.27 -29.84
C ILE A 403 -36.60 -53.49 -30.46
N GLY A 404 -36.73 -54.52 -31.30
CA GLY A 404 -38.01 -54.85 -31.97
C GLY A 404 -37.84 -55.69 -33.22
N THR A 405 -38.94 -55.88 -33.92
CA THR A 405 -38.97 -56.66 -35.20
C THR A 405 -38.93 -55.66 -36.36
N GLY A 406 -37.89 -55.74 -37.17
CA GLY A 406 -37.71 -54.89 -38.36
C GLY A 406 -38.40 -55.54 -39.59
N ASP A 407 -38.16 -54.89 -40.75
CA ASP A 407 -38.67 -55.40 -42.03
C ASP A 407 -38.11 -56.78 -42.32
N ALA A 408 -38.93 -57.63 -42.97
CA ALA A 408 -38.63 -59.00 -43.26
C ALA A 408 -38.50 -59.97 -42.05
N GLY A 409 -39.00 -59.55 -40.84
CA GLY A 409 -39.03 -60.41 -39.65
C GLY A 409 -37.68 -60.47 -38.89
N THR A 410 -36.72 -59.64 -39.19
CA THR A 410 -35.46 -59.58 -38.46
C THR A 410 -35.72 -59.06 -37.06
N ILE A 411 -35.31 -59.79 -36.03
CA ILE A 411 -35.42 -59.38 -34.62
C ILE A 411 -34.13 -58.69 -34.22
N TYR A 412 -34.23 -57.43 -33.76
CA TYR A 412 -33.12 -56.63 -33.21
C TYR A 412 -33.21 -56.67 -31.70
N ASP A 413 -32.09 -56.94 -31.06
CA ASP A 413 -31.97 -56.93 -29.58
C ASP A 413 -31.15 -55.78 -29.06
N ALA A 414 -30.89 -55.70 -27.73
CA ALA A 414 -30.13 -54.64 -27.10
C ALA A 414 -28.65 -54.59 -27.56
N GLY A 415 -28.12 -55.67 -28.15
CA GLY A 415 -26.79 -55.78 -28.73
C GLY A 415 -26.66 -55.13 -30.11
N ASP A 416 -27.78 -55.05 -30.84
CA ASP A 416 -27.81 -54.41 -32.15
C ASP A 416 -27.72 -52.88 -32.01
N ARG A 417 -26.64 -52.33 -32.53
CA ARG A 417 -26.32 -50.89 -32.31
C ARG A 417 -26.48 -50.10 -33.61
N PHE A 418 -27.23 -49.00 -33.49
CA PHE A 418 -27.48 -48.03 -34.56
C PHE A 418 -26.73 -46.74 -34.23
N THR A 419 -25.98 -46.23 -35.17
CA THR A 419 -25.13 -45.05 -34.96
C THR A 419 -25.51 -43.94 -35.93
N GLY A 420 -25.33 -42.72 -35.50
CA GLY A 420 -25.55 -41.55 -36.35
C GLY A 420 -24.78 -40.33 -35.90
N VAL A 421 -24.70 -39.36 -36.81
CA VAL A 421 -24.14 -38.03 -36.52
C VAL A 421 -25.26 -37.00 -36.44
N GLN A 422 -25.12 -36.06 -35.54
CA GLN A 422 -26.06 -34.97 -35.33
C GLN A 422 -25.38 -33.65 -35.64
N LEU A 423 -26.03 -32.81 -36.44
CA LEU A 423 -25.65 -31.43 -36.66
C LEU A 423 -26.78 -30.53 -36.13
N GLY A 424 -26.44 -29.66 -35.16
CA GLY A 424 -27.38 -28.71 -34.58
C GLY A 424 -26.96 -27.27 -34.84
N LEU A 425 -27.91 -26.37 -34.94
CA LEU A 425 -27.73 -24.92 -35.00
C LEU A 425 -28.54 -24.29 -33.88
N SER A 426 -27.86 -23.60 -32.96
CA SER A 426 -28.50 -22.85 -31.86
C SER A 426 -28.61 -21.40 -32.29
N ILE A 427 -29.80 -20.94 -32.65
CA ILE A 427 -30.06 -19.60 -33.16
C ILE A 427 -30.73 -18.79 -32.05
N PRO A 428 -30.20 -17.58 -31.70
CA PRO A 428 -30.80 -16.71 -30.72
C PRO A 428 -32.07 -16.03 -31.28
N LEU A 429 -33.23 -16.65 -31.02
CA LEU A 429 -34.53 -16.14 -31.50
C LEU A 429 -34.92 -14.82 -30.84
N TRP A 430 -34.47 -14.57 -29.61
CA TRP A 430 -34.78 -13.37 -28.85
C TRP A 430 -33.67 -12.34 -29.03
N ALA A 431 -33.80 -11.43 -30.02
CA ALA A 431 -32.78 -10.45 -30.38
C ALA A 431 -32.58 -9.35 -29.33
N LYS A 432 -33.60 -9.04 -28.50
CA LYS A 432 -33.57 -7.90 -27.56
C LYS A 432 -32.41 -7.95 -26.56
N PRO A 433 -32.06 -9.06 -25.88
CA PRO A 433 -30.91 -9.11 -24.97
C PRO A 433 -29.58 -8.90 -25.69
N HIS A 434 -29.40 -9.45 -26.87
CA HIS A 434 -28.18 -9.28 -27.67
C HIS A 434 -28.02 -7.82 -28.15
N THR A 435 -29.12 -7.21 -28.62
CA THR A 435 -29.11 -5.80 -29.04
C THR A 435 -28.79 -4.89 -27.86
N ALA A 436 -29.34 -5.15 -26.67
CA ALA A 436 -29.03 -4.40 -25.45
C ALA A 436 -27.54 -4.48 -25.10
N LYS A 437 -26.91 -5.67 -25.16
CA LYS A 437 -25.47 -5.84 -24.92
C LYS A 437 -24.61 -5.07 -25.93
N ILE A 438 -24.97 -5.09 -27.20
CA ILE A 438 -24.27 -4.34 -28.26
C ILE A 438 -24.40 -2.83 -28.04
N THR A 439 -25.61 -2.38 -27.67
CA THR A 439 -25.86 -0.95 -27.38
C THR A 439 -25.08 -0.51 -26.16
N ALA A 440 -25.06 -1.31 -25.07
CA ALA A 440 -24.27 -1.04 -23.88
C ALA A 440 -22.76 -0.96 -24.20
N ALA A 441 -22.23 -1.87 -25.00
CA ALA A 441 -20.84 -1.83 -25.43
C ALA A 441 -20.50 -0.63 -26.32
N LYS A 442 -21.47 -0.18 -27.14
CA LYS A 442 -21.33 1.06 -27.91
C LYS A 442 -21.27 2.30 -27.00
N ILE A 443 -22.14 2.37 -26.01
CA ILE A 443 -22.16 3.46 -25.02
C ILE A 443 -20.85 3.46 -24.21
N TYR A 444 -20.37 2.28 -23.79
CA TYR A 444 -19.12 2.15 -23.08
C TYR A 444 -17.91 2.67 -23.90
N LYS A 445 -17.90 2.43 -25.23
CA LYS A 445 -16.89 3.03 -26.09
C LYS A 445 -16.99 4.57 -26.09
N GLN A 446 -18.19 5.12 -26.22
CA GLN A 446 -18.40 6.58 -26.18
C GLN A 446 -17.99 7.18 -24.83
N GLU A 447 -18.27 6.49 -23.71
CA GLU A 447 -17.80 6.86 -22.39
C GLU A 447 -16.26 6.92 -22.33
N THR A 448 -15.59 5.90 -22.88
CA THR A 448 -14.11 5.83 -22.90
C THR A 448 -13.50 6.93 -23.80
N GLU A 449 -14.15 7.26 -24.92
CA GLU A 449 -13.75 8.37 -25.79
C GLU A 449 -13.88 9.73 -25.07
N ALA A 450 -15.00 9.96 -24.39
CA ALA A 450 -15.19 11.16 -23.58
C ALA A 450 -14.18 11.25 -22.42
N GLN A 451 -13.81 10.11 -21.83
CA GLN A 451 -12.83 10.06 -20.76
C GLN A 451 -11.42 10.42 -21.24
N LEU A 452 -11.04 10.00 -22.46
CA LEU A 452 -9.79 10.46 -23.10
C LEU A 452 -9.80 11.99 -23.29
N GLU A 453 -10.89 12.57 -23.79
CA GLU A 453 -11.01 14.01 -23.96
C GLU A 453 -10.84 14.78 -22.64
N VAL A 454 -11.44 14.27 -21.55
CA VAL A 454 -11.27 14.84 -20.19
C VAL A 454 -9.80 14.82 -19.78
N ILE A 455 -9.10 13.71 -19.96
CA ILE A 455 -7.68 13.55 -19.59
C ILE A 455 -6.80 14.49 -20.44
N GLU A 456 -7.04 14.57 -21.74
CA GLU A 456 -6.29 15.47 -22.63
C GLU A 456 -6.46 16.95 -22.22
N ASN A 457 -7.69 17.38 -21.94
CA ASN A 457 -7.99 18.75 -21.51
C ASN A 457 -7.37 19.07 -20.13
N GLN A 458 -7.46 18.14 -19.16
CA GLN A 458 -6.85 18.29 -17.84
C GLN A 458 -5.32 18.38 -17.95
N THR A 459 -4.70 17.49 -18.73
CA THR A 459 -3.24 17.48 -18.93
C THR A 459 -2.76 18.77 -19.59
N LYS A 460 -3.46 19.24 -20.61
CA LYS A 460 -3.14 20.52 -21.27
C LYS A 460 -3.23 21.70 -20.31
N SER A 461 -4.33 21.80 -19.55
CA SER A 461 -4.52 22.87 -18.57
C SER A 461 -3.46 22.82 -17.47
N LYS A 462 -3.13 21.63 -16.96
CA LYS A 462 -2.10 21.44 -15.94
C LYS A 462 -0.72 21.85 -16.46
N LEU A 463 -0.36 21.46 -17.68
CA LEU A 463 0.89 21.86 -18.30
C LEU A 463 1.00 23.39 -18.44
N GLN A 464 -0.04 24.06 -18.92
CA GLN A 464 -0.05 25.53 -19.02
C GLN A 464 0.18 26.20 -17.66
N SER A 465 -0.48 25.70 -16.60
CA SER A 465 -0.28 26.19 -15.24
C SER A 465 1.16 25.97 -14.76
N LEU A 466 1.71 24.76 -14.95
CA LEU A 466 3.06 24.41 -14.55
C LEU A 466 4.13 25.24 -15.29
N PHE A 467 3.95 25.51 -16.58
CA PHE A 467 4.87 26.39 -17.32
C PHE A 467 4.85 27.83 -16.81
N THR A 468 3.67 28.35 -16.47
CA THR A 468 3.54 29.66 -15.85
C THR A 468 4.27 29.72 -14.51
N GLU A 469 4.12 28.69 -13.71
CA GLU A 469 4.80 28.55 -12.43
C GLU A 469 6.32 28.41 -12.59
N LEU A 470 6.77 27.61 -13.56
CA LEU A 470 8.19 27.45 -13.88
C LEU A 470 8.84 28.79 -14.24
N GLN A 471 8.20 29.58 -15.13
CA GLN A 471 8.69 30.90 -15.51
C GLN A 471 8.74 31.87 -14.33
N LYS A 472 7.72 31.87 -13.47
CA LYS A 472 7.70 32.66 -12.22
C LYS A 472 8.90 32.29 -11.35
N ASN A 473 9.11 31.00 -11.10
CA ASN A 473 10.20 30.52 -10.24
C ASN A 473 11.58 30.84 -10.84
N LEU A 474 11.76 30.71 -12.14
CA LEU A 474 13.00 31.11 -12.84
C LEU A 474 13.32 32.59 -12.64
N LYS A 475 12.35 33.49 -12.82
CA LYS A 475 12.56 34.94 -12.61
C LYS A 475 12.93 35.24 -11.15
N ASN A 476 12.28 34.58 -10.19
CA ASN A 476 12.57 34.75 -8.78
C ASN A 476 13.98 34.24 -8.44
N ILE A 477 14.36 33.06 -8.91
CA ILE A 477 15.71 32.49 -8.72
C ILE A 477 16.77 33.43 -9.30
N GLU A 478 16.54 33.97 -10.51
CA GLU A 478 17.45 34.89 -11.15
C GLU A 478 17.63 36.19 -10.31
N TYR A 479 16.53 36.78 -9.81
CA TYR A 479 16.56 37.92 -8.93
C TYR A 479 17.35 37.62 -7.66
N TYR A 480 17.02 36.53 -6.97
CA TYR A 480 17.72 36.19 -5.72
C TYR A 480 19.20 35.89 -5.95
N ARG A 481 19.56 35.25 -7.03
CA ARG A 481 20.95 34.94 -7.38
C ARG A 481 21.77 36.19 -7.72
N LYS A 482 21.18 37.14 -8.48
CA LYS A 482 21.86 38.36 -8.94
C LYS A 482 21.89 39.44 -7.86
N SER A 483 20.85 39.56 -7.05
CA SER A 483 20.69 40.67 -6.10
C SER A 483 20.42 40.22 -4.67
N GLY A 484 19.51 39.32 -4.43
CA GLY A 484 19.07 38.93 -3.09
C GLY A 484 20.17 38.30 -2.25
N LEU A 485 20.85 37.26 -2.74
CA LEU A 485 21.95 36.61 -2.01
C LEU A 485 23.15 37.54 -1.73
N PRO A 486 23.67 38.33 -2.72
CA PRO A 486 24.70 39.31 -2.44
C PRO A 486 24.27 40.32 -1.36
N GLN A 487 23.02 40.81 -1.41
CA GLN A 487 22.50 41.72 -0.38
C GLN A 487 22.38 41.03 0.99
N SER A 488 21.95 39.76 1.04
CA SER A 488 21.93 38.99 2.27
C SER A 488 23.32 38.88 2.91
N ASP A 489 24.36 38.64 2.12
CA ASP A 489 25.74 38.56 2.60
C ASP A 489 26.23 39.91 3.12
N VAL A 490 25.88 41.02 2.47
CA VAL A 490 26.20 42.38 2.93
C VAL A 490 25.46 42.67 4.23
N LEU A 491 24.14 42.41 4.28
CA LEU A 491 23.35 42.63 5.50
C LEU A 491 23.93 41.86 6.69
N PHE A 492 24.22 40.57 6.47
CA PHE A 492 24.81 39.75 7.53
C PHE A 492 26.13 40.29 8.05
N LYS A 493 27.09 40.54 7.15
CA LYS A 493 28.43 41.05 7.52
C LYS A 493 28.39 42.43 8.15
N THR A 494 27.57 43.35 7.58
CA THR A 494 27.48 44.73 8.11
C THR A 494 26.77 44.75 9.45
N ALA A 495 25.69 43.97 9.63
CA ALA A 495 25.00 43.89 10.91
C ALA A 495 25.90 43.30 11.99
N GLN A 496 26.63 42.20 11.67
CA GLN A 496 27.55 41.59 12.61
C GLN A 496 28.66 42.57 13.04
N ARG A 497 29.32 43.20 12.06
CA ARG A 497 30.42 44.10 12.32
C ARG A 497 29.96 45.35 13.07
N GLY A 498 28.89 46.02 12.63
CA GLY A 498 28.36 47.20 13.26
C GLY A 498 27.93 46.97 14.72
N PHE A 499 27.43 45.78 15.03
CA PHE A 499 27.11 45.40 16.40
C PHE A 499 28.37 45.14 17.25
N GLU A 500 29.38 44.45 16.71
CA GLU A 500 30.66 44.18 17.37
C GLU A 500 31.43 45.48 17.64
N GLU A 501 31.37 46.46 16.74
CA GLU A 501 32.02 47.79 16.87
C GLU A 501 31.16 48.78 17.67
N GLY A 502 29.93 48.43 18.06
CA GLY A 502 29.01 49.28 18.82
C GLY A 502 28.37 50.42 17.99
N GLU A 503 28.44 50.34 16.66
CA GLU A 503 27.86 51.32 15.73
C GLU A 503 26.34 51.20 15.59
N ILE A 504 25.81 49.99 15.74
CA ILE A 504 24.37 49.71 15.65
C ILE A 504 23.84 49.09 16.95
N GLY A 505 22.57 49.37 17.21
CA GLY A 505 21.89 48.81 18.35
C GLY A 505 21.45 47.37 18.11
N TYR A 506 21.03 46.75 19.20
CA TYR A 506 20.56 45.37 19.22
C TYR A 506 19.43 45.10 18.23
N ILE A 507 18.41 45.97 18.18
CA ILE A 507 17.23 45.79 17.32
C ILE A 507 17.64 45.77 15.85
N GLU A 508 18.53 46.69 15.44
CA GLU A 508 19.03 46.78 14.07
C GLU A 508 19.84 45.53 13.68
N TYR A 509 20.64 45.00 14.62
CA TYR A 509 21.39 43.77 14.44
C TYR A 509 20.46 42.58 14.15
N VAL A 510 19.46 42.33 15.02
CA VAL A 510 18.49 41.24 14.86
C VAL A 510 17.68 41.40 13.57
N GLN A 511 17.22 42.59 13.24
CA GLN A 511 16.52 42.86 11.97
C GLN A 511 17.39 42.53 10.75
N GLY A 512 18.68 42.90 10.78
CA GLY A 512 19.65 42.57 9.75
C GLY A 512 19.81 41.06 9.56
N LEU A 513 19.99 40.32 10.65
CA LEU A 513 20.10 38.84 10.64
C LEU A 513 18.84 38.18 10.13
N ASN A 514 17.67 38.57 10.64
CA ASN A 514 16.38 38.00 10.22
C ASN A 514 16.10 38.25 8.74
N ARG A 515 16.46 39.44 8.24
CA ARG A 515 16.32 39.75 6.81
C ARG A 515 17.24 38.90 5.95
N ALA A 516 18.50 38.73 6.37
CA ALA A 516 19.45 37.87 5.66
C ALA A 516 19.00 36.42 5.64
N LEU A 517 18.52 35.86 6.76
CA LEU A 517 17.97 34.53 6.86
C LEU A 517 16.76 34.35 5.92
N THR A 518 15.79 35.26 5.97
CA THR A 518 14.60 35.24 5.13
C THR A 518 14.97 35.17 3.65
N ILE A 519 15.96 35.98 3.21
CA ILE A 519 16.42 35.97 1.81
C ILE A 519 16.99 34.60 1.43
N GLN A 520 17.85 34.02 2.29
CA GLN A 520 18.49 32.71 2.02
C GLN A 520 17.46 31.59 1.95
N VAL A 521 16.54 31.51 2.91
CA VAL A 521 15.49 30.48 2.94
C VAL A 521 14.55 30.65 1.76
N THR A 522 14.12 31.87 1.43
CA THR A 522 13.23 32.11 0.29
C THR A 522 13.87 31.72 -1.05
N TYR A 523 15.17 31.94 -1.20
CA TYR A 523 15.90 31.46 -2.39
C TYR A 523 15.87 29.95 -2.52
N LEU A 524 16.10 29.21 -1.41
CA LEU A 524 16.02 27.75 -1.39
C LEU A 524 14.59 27.26 -1.67
N ASP A 525 13.57 27.96 -1.16
CA ASP A 525 12.17 27.66 -1.45
C ASP A 525 11.84 27.78 -2.95
N PHE A 526 12.33 28.83 -3.64
CA PHE A 526 12.15 28.96 -5.07
C PHE A 526 12.91 27.91 -5.88
N LEU A 527 14.11 27.50 -5.44
CA LEU A 527 14.83 26.37 -6.04
C LEU A 527 14.05 25.07 -5.92
N ASN A 528 13.49 24.80 -4.73
CA ASN A 528 12.66 23.62 -4.52
C ASN A 528 11.40 23.67 -5.39
N GLN A 529 10.66 24.79 -5.39
CA GLN A 529 9.46 24.96 -6.22
C GLN A 529 9.78 24.75 -7.71
N TYR A 530 10.90 25.28 -8.19
CA TYR A 530 11.36 25.07 -9.56
C TYR A 530 11.56 23.58 -9.86
N ASN A 531 12.31 22.89 -8.99
CA ASN A 531 12.61 21.46 -9.16
C ASN A 531 11.33 20.62 -9.14
N GLN A 532 10.41 20.89 -8.20
CA GLN A 532 9.12 20.20 -8.13
C GLN A 532 8.25 20.47 -9.37
N THR A 533 8.21 21.71 -9.83
CA THR A 533 7.46 22.08 -11.03
C THR A 533 8.00 21.37 -12.28
N LEU A 534 9.33 21.28 -12.40
CA LEU A 534 9.98 20.59 -13.51
C LEU A 534 9.70 19.09 -13.50
N ILE A 535 9.76 18.43 -12.34
CA ILE A 535 9.43 17.02 -12.17
C ILE A 535 7.97 16.75 -12.61
N ASN A 536 7.04 17.60 -12.19
CA ASN A 536 5.63 17.48 -12.59
C ASN A 536 5.43 17.68 -14.11
N ILE A 537 6.20 18.58 -14.74
CA ILE A 537 6.18 18.74 -16.20
C ILE A 537 6.72 17.47 -16.86
N GLU A 538 7.87 16.97 -16.42
CA GLU A 538 8.48 15.75 -16.97
C GLU A 538 7.54 14.55 -16.88
N GLN A 539 6.84 14.37 -15.74
CA GLN A 539 5.83 13.32 -15.58
C GLN A 539 4.73 13.38 -16.66
N LEU A 540 4.34 14.59 -17.05
CA LEU A 540 3.25 14.81 -18.02
C LEU A 540 3.69 14.75 -19.48
N ILE A 541 4.98 14.94 -19.78
CA ILE A 541 5.46 15.04 -21.17
C ILE A 541 6.36 13.87 -21.60
N LYS A 542 6.88 13.09 -20.64
CA LYS A 542 7.87 12.06 -20.93
C LYS A 542 7.23 10.90 -21.71
N ASP A 543 7.73 10.66 -22.93
CA ASP A 543 7.62 9.37 -23.61
C ASP A 543 8.61 8.41 -22.91
N ILE A 544 8.13 7.30 -22.37
CA ILE A 544 8.98 6.27 -21.74
C ILE A 544 9.53 5.35 -22.80
#